data_a940d74f35f5ed788442a3e59476a463
#
_entry.id   a940d74f35f5ed788442a3e59476a463
#
_cell.length_a   1.000
_cell.length_b   1.000
_cell.length_c   1.000
_cell.angle_alpha   90.00
_cell.angle_beta   90.00
_cell.angle_gamma   90.00
#
_symmetry.space_group_name_H-M   'P 1'
#
loop_
_entity.id
_entity.type
_entity.pdbx_description
1 polymer ?
#
loop_
_entity_poly.entity_id
_entity_poly.type
_entity_poly.pdbx_seq_one_letter_code
_entity_poly.pdbx_strand_id
1 'polypeptide(L)'
;MSQRGIGWRTAALLLAGSLLLGGCSRNDTPAAPIPDRPVTVAVTARVTTTDPAAAVDEGSQFYAYNVFQRLMVPQVGLPALKTDLATECRFVDELTYSCIIPKGRSFTNGHALTSRDVKFSIERAQRLAVPGTGAAMLDSLASINANNPQLVEFKLKHPDNNFGFAISTPAASIVDEEAYPADALWPQDQAPISSGPYLPPDRSLDTLVFAKNPRYTGPMFSRRPEVVVKTFSSPALMDRAVATGTVDLVWRGGTPPKDSTINLLPEVLPGADVSRLIWNPKSPRRGDAALRGRVKDSTGSLRTLHSLIPAGIPFAADTFATAAAPAPGPAAELTLAQSSNNDLSRDLLPQVQRALQANGIRATIAPDPSQADLILDAGGVTTSTPVAWLQAWWEHPLPGQERRTSELIHALRTDPSLEGREKTALTIQQQAAVDATVLPLTQRDRTFYRHPSLVVDKEFKNWMGPGYQLGLWGWTW
;
A
#
# COMPACT_ATOMS: atom_id res chain seq x y z
N MET A 1 82.45 41.06 -15.06
CA MET A 1 83.24 40.36 -16.10
C MET A 1 82.23 39.59 -16.93
N SER A 2 81.94 40.14 -18.10
CA SER A 2 82.35 39.69 -19.42
C SER A 2 81.67 38.41 -19.82
N GLN A 3 81.02 38.29 -20.83
CA GLN A 3 80.80 38.84 -22.19
C GLN A 3 79.94 37.84 -22.98
N ARG A 4 79.11 38.42 -23.85
CA ARG A 4 78.90 38.05 -25.25
C ARG A 4 78.40 36.62 -25.54
N GLY A 5 77.43 36.34 -26.33
CA GLY A 5 76.86 37.05 -27.46
C GLY A 5 76.59 36.07 -28.60
N ILE A 6 75.85 36.46 -29.56
CA ILE A 6 75.59 35.79 -30.85
C ILE A 6 74.46 34.74 -30.84
N GLY A 7 73.41 35.03 -31.30
CA GLY A 7 72.50 35.17 -32.38
C GLY A 7 72.76 34.31 -33.63
N TRP A 8 71.71 33.54 -34.02
CA TRP A 8 71.50 33.30 -35.45
C TRP A 8 70.04 32.90 -35.74
N ARG A 9 69.53 33.49 -36.71
CA ARG A 9 68.25 33.31 -37.30
C ARG A 9 68.19 31.97 -38.02
N THR A 10 67.05 31.31 -38.07
CA THR A 10 66.34 30.99 -39.31
C THR A 10 65.20 29.97 -39.13
N ALA A 11 64.21 30.26 -39.86
CA ALA A 11 63.25 29.38 -40.55
C ALA A 11 62.01 28.87 -39.79
N ALA A 12 60.95 29.55 -40.08
CA ALA A 12 59.57 29.12 -39.92
C ALA A 12 59.28 27.88 -40.78
N LEU A 13 58.63 26.89 -40.16
CA LEU A 13 57.88 25.86 -40.88
C LEU A 13 56.51 25.78 -40.25
N LEU A 14 55.53 26.29 -40.96
CA LEU A 14 54.10 26.17 -40.69
C LEU A 14 53.73 24.70 -40.93
N LEU A 15 53.42 23.97 -39.86
CA LEU A 15 52.66 22.73 -39.92
C LEU A 15 51.23 23.03 -39.38
N ALA A 16 50.31 23.17 -40.32
CA ALA A 16 48.89 23.20 -40.02
C ALA A 16 48.39 21.85 -39.51
N GLY A 17 48.37 21.69 -38.20
CA GLY A 17 47.72 20.55 -37.52
C GLY A 17 46.21 20.81 -37.42
N SER A 18 45.43 20.18 -38.27
CA SER A 18 43.98 20.16 -38.18
C SER A 18 43.52 19.44 -36.93
N LEU A 19 43.21 20.18 -35.88
CA LEU A 19 42.50 19.67 -34.72
C LEU A 19 41.05 19.40 -35.16
N LEU A 20 40.75 18.13 -35.44
CA LEU A 20 39.38 17.61 -35.48
C LEU A 20 38.82 17.67 -34.06
N LEU A 21 38.15 18.77 -33.75
CA LEU A 21 37.22 18.88 -32.63
C LEU A 21 36.02 18.00 -32.97
N GLY A 22 36.10 16.72 -32.53
CA GLY A 22 34.93 15.84 -32.44
C GLY A 22 33.96 16.42 -31.43
N GLY A 23 33.04 17.25 -31.91
CA GLY A 23 31.90 17.71 -31.13
C GLY A 23 31.04 16.49 -30.79
N CYS A 24 31.07 16.03 -29.53
CA CYS A 24 29.99 15.24 -28.99
C CYS A 24 28.74 16.12 -29.03
N SER A 25 27.98 16.05 -30.10
CA SER A 25 26.61 16.54 -30.08
C SER A 25 25.84 15.69 -29.09
N ARG A 26 25.71 16.20 -27.86
CA ARG A 26 24.62 15.78 -27.00
C ARG A 26 23.36 16.03 -27.83
N ASN A 27 22.66 14.99 -28.17
CA ASN A 27 21.27 15.10 -28.60
C ASN A 27 20.47 15.59 -27.38
N ASP A 28 20.53 16.88 -27.13
CA ASP A 28 19.56 17.54 -26.28
C ASP A 28 18.25 17.53 -27.05
N THR A 29 17.51 16.43 -26.95
CA THR A 29 16.11 16.42 -27.33
C THR A 29 15.46 17.56 -26.52
N PRO A 30 14.85 18.57 -27.16
CA PRO A 30 14.22 19.65 -26.42
C PRO A 30 13.29 19.06 -25.38
N ALA A 31 13.45 19.48 -24.12
CA ALA A 31 12.52 19.05 -23.08
C ALA A 31 11.10 19.39 -23.56
N ALA A 32 10.21 18.41 -23.52
CA ALA A 32 8.81 18.65 -23.88
C ALA A 32 8.28 19.82 -23.04
N PRO A 33 7.53 20.76 -23.65
CA PRO A 33 7.02 21.92 -22.94
C PRO A 33 6.23 21.46 -21.71
N ILE A 34 6.51 22.10 -20.56
CA ILE A 34 5.82 21.79 -19.28
C ILE A 34 4.34 22.17 -19.47
N PRO A 35 3.41 21.22 -19.34
CA PRO A 35 1.99 21.52 -19.51
C PRO A 35 1.48 22.45 -18.43
N ASP A 36 0.77 23.52 -18.82
CA ASP A 36 0.05 24.40 -17.88
C ASP A 36 -1.36 23.86 -17.61
N ARG A 37 -1.43 22.66 -17.05
CA ARG A 37 -2.66 21.98 -16.68
C ARG A 37 -2.43 21.05 -15.50
N PRO A 38 -3.49 20.59 -14.80
CA PRO A 38 -3.37 19.59 -13.75
C PRO A 38 -2.70 18.30 -14.23
N VAL A 39 -1.99 17.63 -13.33
CA VAL A 39 -1.54 16.27 -13.56
C VAL A 39 -2.75 15.36 -13.60
N THR A 40 -2.85 14.52 -14.63
CA THR A 40 -3.94 13.55 -14.78
C THR A 40 -3.41 12.14 -14.54
N VAL A 41 -3.95 11.49 -13.51
CA VAL A 41 -3.61 10.12 -13.11
C VAL A 41 -4.69 9.15 -13.59
N ALA A 42 -4.29 8.04 -14.21
CA ALA A 42 -5.18 6.96 -14.59
C ALA A 42 -5.07 5.80 -13.58
N VAL A 43 -6.21 5.35 -13.06
CA VAL A 43 -6.33 4.22 -12.14
C VAL A 43 -7.43 3.25 -12.59
N THR A 44 -7.40 2.00 -12.11
CA THR A 44 -8.50 1.03 -12.31
C THR A 44 -9.27 0.75 -11.02
N ALA A 45 -8.70 1.07 -9.86
CA ALA A 45 -9.34 0.87 -8.57
C ALA A 45 -10.37 1.97 -8.29
N ARG A 46 -11.61 1.56 -8.00
CA ARG A 46 -12.71 2.49 -7.61
C ARG A 46 -12.68 2.74 -6.12
N VAL A 47 -13.07 3.95 -5.73
CA VAL A 47 -13.33 4.28 -4.33
C VAL A 47 -14.71 3.75 -3.96
N THR A 48 -14.78 2.76 -3.09
CA THR A 48 -16.05 2.17 -2.64
C THR A 48 -16.59 2.84 -1.38
N THR A 49 -15.73 3.41 -0.55
CA THR A 49 -16.10 4.19 0.64
C THR A 49 -15.22 5.41 0.83
N THR A 50 -15.77 6.48 1.40
CA THR A 50 -15.02 7.67 1.85
C THR A 50 -14.73 7.63 3.34
N ASP A 51 -15.32 6.69 4.09
CA ASP A 51 -15.01 6.53 5.50
C ASP A 51 -13.70 5.74 5.67
N PRO A 52 -12.65 6.33 6.25
CA PRO A 52 -11.38 5.65 6.42
C PRO A 52 -11.47 4.42 7.32
N ALA A 53 -12.46 4.36 8.24
CA ALA A 53 -12.68 3.20 9.10
C ALA A 53 -13.15 1.95 8.33
N ALA A 54 -13.61 2.10 7.09
CA ALA A 54 -14.05 0.99 6.23
C ALA A 54 -13.22 0.83 4.96
N ALA A 55 -12.07 1.50 4.84
CA ALA A 55 -11.21 1.47 3.66
C ALA A 55 -10.44 0.13 3.56
N VAL A 56 -11.04 -0.87 2.94
CA VAL A 56 -10.45 -2.21 2.74
C VAL A 56 -9.91 -2.41 1.32
N ASP A 57 -10.46 -1.76 0.31
CA ASP A 57 -10.05 -1.85 -1.08
C ASP A 57 -9.00 -0.79 -1.45
N GLU A 58 -8.25 -1.04 -2.53
CA GLU A 58 -7.15 -0.17 -2.99
C GLU A 58 -7.63 1.27 -3.26
N GLY A 59 -8.79 1.45 -3.88
CA GLY A 59 -9.32 2.78 -4.20
C GLY A 59 -9.69 3.58 -2.94
N SER A 60 -10.34 2.93 -1.98
CA SER A 60 -10.73 3.56 -0.70
C SER A 60 -9.50 3.87 0.18
N GLN A 61 -8.49 2.99 0.19
CA GLN A 61 -7.21 3.26 0.87
C GLN A 61 -6.46 4.40 0.20
N PHE A 62 -6.40 4.43 -1.14
CA PHE A 62 -5.84 5.54 -1.90
C PHE A 62 -6.53 6.86 -1.55
N TYR A 63 -7.87 6.87 -1.51
CA TYR A 63 -8.65 8.04 -1.11
C TYR A 63 -8.30 8.48 0.30
N ALA A 64 -8.36 7.56 1.27
CA ALA A 64 -8.05 7.85 2.67
C ALA A 64 -6.62 8.41 2.84
N TYR A 65 -5.65 7.88 2.09
CA TYR A 65 -4.27 8.31 2.16
C TYR A 65 -4.05 9.75 1.67
N ASN A 66 -4.83 10.23 0.71
CA ASN A 66 -4.70 11.57 0.14
C ASN A 66 -5.59 12.63 0.82
N VAL A 67 -6.66 12.20 1.51
CA VAL A 67 -7.70 13.11 2.05
C VAL A 67 -7.62 13.26 3.57
N PHE A 68 -7.12 12.25 4.28
CA PHE A 68 -7.03 12.26 5.75
C PHE A 68 -5.59 12.28 6.24
N GLN A 69 -5.40 12.73 7.48
CA GLN A 69 -4.14 12.56 8.22
C GLN A 69 -4.24 11.39 9.21
N ARG A 70 -3.10 10.83 9.52
CA ARG A 70 -2.84 9.92 10.64
C ARG A 70 -1.78 10.54 11.53
N LEU A 71 -1.59 10.01 12.72
CA LEU A 71 -0.48 10.46 13.58
C LEU A 71 0.87 10.27 12.90
N MET A 72 1.07 9.08 12.37
CA MET A 72 2.27 8.65 11.64
C MET A 72 1.87 7.89 10.38
N VAL A 73 2.78 7.78 9.43
CA VAL A 73 2.62 6.94 8.23
C VAL A 73 3.80 5.99 8.07
N PRO A 74 3.58 4.74 7.66
CA PRO A 74 4.65 3.81 7.37
C PRO A 74 5.50 4.28 6.19
N GLN A 75 6.81 4.01 6.27
CA GLN A 75 7.73 4.21 5.15
C GLN A 75 7.66 2.99 4.22
N VAL A 76 7.59 3.24 2.91
CA VAL A 76 7.64 2.16 1.94
C VAL A 76 9.00 1.47 1.95
N GLY A 77 8.98 0.13 1.99
CA GLY A 77 10.20 -0.69 1.96
C GLY A 77 11.04 -0.66 3.24
N LEU A 78 10.56 0.01 4.30
CA LEU A 78 11.23 0.05 5.60
C LEU A 78 10.25 -0.24 6.73
N PRO A 79 10.64 -0.99 7.76
CA PRO A 79 9.83 -1.19 8.96
C PRO A 79 9.93 0.03 9.89
N ALA A 80 9.65 1.21 9.37
CA ALA A 80 9.78 2.49 10.06
C ALA A 80 8.57 3.39 9.81
N LEU A 81 8.33 4.31 10.73
CA LEU A 81 7.26 5.30 10.67
C LEU A 81 7.83 6.68 10.42
N LYS A 82 7.07 7.51 9.72
CA LYS A 82 7.30 8.95 9.57
C LYS A 82 6.16 9.74 10.19
N THR A 83 6.45 10.98 10.52
CA THR A 83 5.46 11.94 11.00
C THR A 83 4.47 12.31 9.90
N ASP A 84 3.18 12.46 10.26
CA ASP A 84 2.13 13.05 9.45
C ASP A 84 1.46 14.18 10.26
N LEU A 85 0.44 13.90 11.07
CA LEU A 85 -0.16 14.87 11.98
C LEU A 85 0.75 15.16 13.19
N ALA A 86 1.26 14.10 13.82
CA ALA A 86 2.12 14.24 14.98
C ALA A 86 3.52 14.72 14.58
N THR A 87 4.15 15.52 15.44
CA THR A 87 5.56 15.90 15.30
C THR A 87 6.50 14.83 15.86
N GLU A 88 6.02 14.05 16.82
CA GLU A 88 6.76 12.96 17.45
C GLU A 88 5.77 11.93 17.99
N CYS A 89 6.09 10.64 17.82
CA CYS A 89 5.45 9.53 18.53
C CYS A 89 6.51 8.55 19.01
N ARG A 90 6.43 8.12 20.28
CA ARG A 90 7.38 7.16 20.85
C ARG A 90 6.81 6.44 22.06
N PHE A 91 7.38 5.31 22.39
CA PHE A 91 7.19 4.70 23.70
C PHE A 91 7.90 5.53 24.77
N VAL A 92 7.19 5.88 25.83
CA VAL A 92 7.74 6.55 27.03
C VAL A 92 8.04 5.52 28.13
N ASP A 93 7.33 4.41 28.11
CA ASP A 93 7.58 3.16 28.84
C ASP A 93 7.00 1.98 28.02
N GLU A 94 7.15 0.74 28.49
CA GLU A 94 6.72 -0.47 27.78
C GLU A 94 5.21 -0.52 27.46
N LEU A 95 4.38 0.19 28.23
CA LEU A 95 2.92 0.18 28.12
C LEU A 95 2.34 1.54 27.71
N THR A 96 3.17 2.54 27.46
CA THR A 96 2.70 3.89 27.14
C THR A 96 3.34 4.38 25.84
N TYR A 97 2.51 4.58 24.83
CA TYR A 97 2.90 5.23 23.57
C TYR A 97 2.36 6.65 23.54
N SER A 98 3.21 7.64 23.32
CA SER A 98 2.88 9.06 23.40
C SER A 98 3.13 9.77 22.10
N CYS A 99 2.20 10.62 21.65
CA CYS A 99 2.32 11.43 20.44
C CYS A 99 2.05 12.90 20.73
N ILE A 100 2.85 13.79 20.13
CA ILE A 100 2.73 15.24 20.22
C ILE A 100 2.02 15.78 18.98
N ILE A 101 0.91 16.50 19.18
CA ILE A 101 0.13 17.15 18.13
C ILE A 101 0.45 18.64 18.10
N PRO A 102 0.89 19.21 16.97
CA PRO A 102 1.20 20.64 16.88
C PRO A 102 -0.09 21.48 16.93
N LYS A 103 0.02 22.70 17.50
CA LYS A 103 -1.06 23.68 17.51
C LYS A 103 -1.45 24.14 16.11
N GLY A 104 -2.69 24.62 15.95
CA GLY A 104 -3.15 25.27 14.72
C GLY A 104 -3.52 24.29 13.60
N ARG A 105 -3.69 23.01 13.91
CA ARG A 105 -4.26 22.04 12.97
C ARG A 105 -5.78 22.18 12.94
N SER A 106 -6.37 22.01 11.76
CA SER A 106 -7.83 22.10 11.60
C SER A 106 -8.33 21.16 10.50
N PHE A 107 -9.58 20.80 10.62
CA PHE A 107 -10.33 20.10 9.58
C PHE A 107 -10.78 21.03 8.46
N THR A 108 -11.30 20.46 7.36
CA THR A 108 -11.82 21.20 6.19
C THR A 108 -13.00 22.12 6.54
N ASN A 109 -13.81 21.77 7.55
CA ASN A 109 -14.91 22.60 8.06
C ASN A 109 -14.44 23.75 8.97
N GLY A 110 -13.15 23.76 9.37
CA GLY A 110 -12.55 24.80 10.22
C GLY A 110 -12.50 24.44 11.72
N HIS A 111 -13.07 23.32 12.17
CA HIS A 111 -12.90 22.85 13.54
C HIS A 111 -11.43 22.58 13.85
N ALA A 112 -11.02 22.88 15.07
CA ALA A 112 -9.66 22.64 15.52
C ALA A 112 -9.41 21.14 15.69
N LEU A 113 -8.29 20.64 15.15
CA LEU A 113 -7.87 19.27 15.33
C LEU A 113 -6.99 19.15 16.59
N THR A 114 -7.40 18.31 17.52
CA THR A 114 -6.79 18.12 18.83
C THR A 114 -6.59 16.64 19.19
N SER A 115 -6.03 16.36 20.36
CA SER A 115 -5.91 15.01 20.91
C SER A 115 -7.26 14.31 21.13
N ARG A 116 -8.35 15.08 21.31
CA ARG A 116 -9.71 14.52 21.48
C ARG A 116 -10.19 13.86 20.20
N ASP A 117 -9.93 14.48 19.05
CA ASP A 117 -10.25 13.91 17.74
C ASP A 117 -9.46 12.63 17.49
N VAL A 118 -8.19 12.59 17.91
CA VAL A 118 -7.36 11.38 17.84
C VAL A 118 -7.97 10.27 18.69
N LYS A 119 -8.32 10.57 19.94
CA LYS A 119 -8.97 9.61 20.84
C LYS A 119 -10.26 9.09 20.22
N PHE A 120 -11.15 9.99 19.79
CA PHE A 120 -12.42 9.63 19.14
C PHE A 120 -12.20 8.70 17.94
N SER A 121 -11.28 9.05 17.05
CA SER A 121 -11.02 8.31 15.81
C SER A 121 -10.55 6.89 16.07
N ILE A 122 -9.59 6.71 16.97
CA ILE A 122 -9.05 5.40 17.32
C ILE A 122 -10.09 4.53 18.05
N GLU A 123 -10.83 5.11 19.02
CA GLU A 123 -11.92 4.40 19.70
C GLU A 123 -13.06 4.05 18.73
N ARG A 124 -13.36 4.94 17.74
CA ARG A 124 -14.33 4.67 16.69
C ARG A 124 -13.90 3.51 15.80
N ALA A 125 -12.63 3.47 15.39
CA ALA A 125 -12.11 2.35 14.60
C ALA A 125 -12.25 1.01 15.35
N GLN A 126 -11.99 0.99 16.66
CA GLN A 126 -12.19 -0.22 17.50
C GLN A 126 -13.68 -0.60 17.62
N ARG A 127 -14.59 0.37 17.78
CA ARG A 127 -16.03 0.09 17.88
C ARG A 127 -16.62 -0.45 16.58
N LEU A 128 -16.26 0.16 15.46
CA LEU A 128 -16.74 -0.28 14.14
C LEU A 128 -16.14 -1.62 13.74
N ALA A 129 -14.90 -1.89 14.14
CA ALA A 129 -14.19 -3.17 13.98
C ALA A 129 -14.36 -3.79 12.58
N VAL A 130 -14.28 -2.96 11.52
CA VAL A 130 -14.49 -3.43 10.15
C VAL A 130 -13.38 -4.40 9.75
N PRO A 131 -13.70 -5.63 9.37
CA PRO A 131 -12.69 -6.63 9.02
C PRO A 131 -11.80 -6.18 7.86
N GLY A 132 -10.50 -6.48 7.93
CA GLY A 132 -9.52 -6.16 6.88
C GLY A 132 -8.98 -4.73 6.91
N THR A 133 -9.46 -3.85 7.81
CA THR A 133 -9.01 -2.45 7.89
C THR A 133 -7.78 -2.20 8.76
N GLY A 134 -7.30 -3.21 9.49
CA GLY A 134 -6.27 -3.05 10.50
C GLY A 134 -6.79 -2.66 11.89
N ALA A 135 -8.11 -2.48 12.08
CA ALA A 135 -8.70 -2.21 13.39
C ALA A 135 -8.41 -3.33 14.41
N ALA A 136 -8.33 -4.58 13.95
CA ALA A 136 -7.95 -5.73 14.78
C ALA A 136 -6.55 -5.59 15.41
N MET A 137 -5.63 -4.83 14.80
CA MET A 137 -4.30 -4.58 15.36
C MET A 137 -4.29 -3.62 16.56
N LEU A 138 -5.44 -3.00 16.88
CA LEU A 138 -5.60 -2.11 18.04
C LEU A 138 -6.00 -2.87 19.32
N ASP A 139 -5.99 -4.18 19.33
CA ASP A 139 -6.43 -5.04 20.44
C ASP A 139 -5.58 -4.89 21.71
N SER A 140 -4.29 -4.49 21.57
CA SER A 140 -3.42 -4.17 22.70
C SER A 140 -3.79 -2.87 23.42
N LEU A 141 -4.59 -2.00 22.81
CA LEU A 141 -4.99 -0.72 23.41
C LEU A 141 -5.92 -0.91 24.60
N ALA A 142 -5.56 -0.34 25.74
CA ALA A 142 -6.37 -0.33 26.96
C ALA A 142 -7.18 0.96 27.11
N SER A 143 -6.54 2.11 26.96
CA SER A 143 -7.19 3.43 27.10
C SER A 143 -6.39 4.52 26.41
N ILE A 144 -7.04 5.67 26.18
CA ILE A 144 -6.44 6.86 25.57
C ILE A 144 -6.65 8.06 26.49
N ASN A 145 -5.56 8.71 26.86
CA ASN A 145 -5.58 10.00 27.57
C ASN A 145 -5.40 11.14 26.56
N ALA A 146 -6.39 12.03 26.49
CA ALA A 146 -6.42 13.21 25.62
C ALA A 146 -6.78 14.50 26.39
N ASN A 147 -6.37 14.60 27.66
CA ASN A 147 -6.67 15.74 28.51
C ASN A 147 -5.89 17.01 28.12
N ASN A 148 -4.75 16.85 27.46
CA ASN A 148 -3.98 17.95 26.86
C ASN A 148 -4.22 18.01 25.36
N PRO A 149 -4.73 19.10 24.77
CA PRO A 149 -5.06 19.19 23.34
C PRO A 149 -3.90 18.87 22.38
N GLN A 150 -2.65 18.95 22.85
CA GLN A 150 -1.45 18.73 22.06
C GLN A 150 -0.71 17.41 22.41
N LEU A 151 -1.24 16.63 23.33
CA LEU A 151 -0.63 15.38 23.76
C LEU A 151 -1.68 14.28 23.81
N VAL A 152 -1.43 13.20 23.14
CA VAL A 152 -2.21 11.97 23.28
C VAL A 152 -1.32 10.85 23.78
N GLU A 153 -1.78 10.14 24.80
CA GLU A 153 -1.10 9.00 25.39
C GLU A 153 -1.98 7.76 25.28
N PHE A 154 -1.44 6.73 24.69
CA PHE A 154 -2.08 5.42 24.54
C PHE A 154 -1.52 4.48 25.61
N LYS A 155 -2.39 3.97 26.46
CA LYS A 155 -2.05 2.93 27.44
C LYS A 155 -2.36 1.57 26.86
N LEU A 156 -1.40 0.67 26.91
CA LEU A 156 -1.51 -0.69 26.38
C LEU A 156 -1.78 -1.70 27.49
N LYS A 157 -2.48 -2.78 27.17
CA LYS A 157 -2.73 -3.94 28.07
C LYS A 157 -1.48 -4.76 28.29
N HIS A 158 -0.60 -4.78 27.32
CA HIS A 158 0.68 -5.49 27.29
C HIS A 158 1.62 -4.79 26.32
N PRO A 159 2.95 -4.98 26.39
CA PRO A 159 3.89 -4.43 25.41
C PRO A 159 3.50 -4.82 23.99
N ASP A 160 3.64 -3.90 23.05
CA ASP A 160 3.30 -4.14 21.64
C ASP A 160 4.20 -3.34 20.69
N ASN A 161 5.22 -3.98 20.17
CA ASN A 161 6.16 -3.38 19.20
C ASN A 161 5.50 -2.95 17.88
N ASN A 162 4.28 -3.43 17.60
CA ASN A 162 3.54 -3.12 16.38
C ASN A 162 2.54 -1.95 16.58
N PHE A 163 2.35 -1.46 17.80
CA PHE A 163 1.30 -0.48 18.10
C PHE A 163 1.38 0.80 17.25
N GLY A 164 2.58 1.36 17.06
CA GLY A 164 2.77 2.54 16.21
C GLY A 164 2.30 2.30 14.76
N PHE A 165 2.48 1.10 14.24
CA PHE A 165 1.99 0.72 12.91
C PHE A 165 0.47 0.50 12.91
N ALA A 166 -0.11 -0.03 13.99
CA ALA A 166 -1.55 -0.20 14.13
C ALA A 166 -2.30 1.13 14.02
N ILE A 167 -1.81 2.18 14.72
CA ILE A 167 -2.37 3.54 14.65
C ILE A 167 -1.98 4.32 13.39
N SER A 168 -1.26 3.70 12.46
CA SER A 168 -0.89 4.27 11.15
C SER A 168 -1.69 3.68 9.99
N THR A 169 -2.64 2.78 10.26
CA THR A 169 -3.52 2.18 9.25
C THR A 169 -4.57 3.19 8.74
N PRO A 170 -5.19 2.98 7.57
CA PRO A 170 -6.30 3.83 7.11
C PRO A 170 -7.42 3.97 8.14
N ALA A 171 -7.77 2.90 8.86
CA ALA A 171 -8.79 2.92 9.91
C ALA A 171 -8.47 3.87 11.07
N ALA A 172 -7.19 4.15 11.29
CA ALA A 172 -6.69 5.09 12.31
C ALA A 172 -6.55 6.54 11.79
N SER A 173 -7.11 6.86 10.61
CA SER A 173 -7.19 8.24 10.13
C SER A 173 -8.00 9.11 11.08
N ILE A 174 -7.53 10.35 11.27
CA ILE A 174 -8.14 11.26 12.22
C ILE A 174 -9.34 11.96 11.59
N VAL A 175 -10.49 11.83 12.24
CA VAL A 175 -11.78 12.42 11.84
C VAL A 175 -12.29 13.34 12.94
N ASP A 176 -13.14 14.29 12.59
CA ASP A 176 -13.70 15.32 13.47
C ASP A 176 -14.72 14.69 14.44
N GLU A 177 -14.44 14.73 15.76
CA GLU A 177 -15.31 14.16 16.80
C GLU A 177 -16.69 14.83 16.88
N GLU A 178 -16.80 16.09 16.47
CA GLU A 178 -18.06 16.86 16.51
C GLU A 178 -18.96 16.54 15.30
N ALA A 179 -18.41 15.95 14.24
CA ALA A 179 -19.14 15.72 13.00
C ALA A 179 -19.40 14.24 12.71
N TYR A 180 -18.45 13.37 13.01
CA TYR A 180 -18.57 11.94 12.66
C TYR A 180 -19.43 11.15 13.64
N PRO A 181 -20.31 10.25 13.14
CA PRO A 181 -21.04 9.36 14.02
C PRO A 181 -20.09 8.36 14.70
N ALA A 182 -20.26 8.18 16.01
CA ALA A 182 -19.39 7.32 16.81
C ALA A 182 -19.53 5.82 16.45
N ASP A 183 -20.76 5.37 16.16
CA ASP A 183 -21.12 3.96 16.04
C ASP A 183 -21.65 3.59 14.64
N ALA A 184 -21.47 4.47 13.65
CA ALA A 184 -21.87 4.24 12.27
C ALA A 184 -20.80 4.77 11.30
N LEU A 185 -20.85 4.28 10.06
CA LEU A 185 -20.00 4.81 8.99
C LEU A 185 -20.49 6.18 8.54
N TRP A 186 -19.57 6.99 8.01
CA TRP A 186 -19.91 8.27 7.39
C TRP A 186 -20.84 8.05 6.20
N PRO A 187 -21.89 8.88 6.03
CA PRO A 187 -22.85 8.75 4.93
C PRO A 187 -22.14 8.84 3.57
N GLN A 188 -22.47 7.90 2.68
CA GLN A 188 -21.79 7.79 1.37
C GLN A 188 -22.16 8.90 0.39
N ASP A 189 -23.24 9.61 0.60
CA ASP A 189 -23.77 10.74 -0.17
C ASP A 189 -23.27 12.10 0.32
N GLN A 190 -22.46 12.12 1.38
CA GLN A 190 -21.88 13.33 1.95
C GLN A 190 -20.38 13.38 1.72
N ALA A 191 -19.86 14.58 1.41
CA ALA A 191 -18.42 14.82 1.40
C ALA A 191 -17.88 14.69 2.82
N PRO A 192 -16.82 13.89 3.05
CA PRO A 192 -16.27 13.71 4.39
C PRO A 192 -15.54 14.98 4.87
N ILE A 193 -15.52 15.19 6.18
CA ILE A 193 -14.73 16.22 6.83
C ILE A 193 -13.37 15.63 7.13
N SER A 194 -12.29 16.27 6.68
CA SER A 194 -10.94 15.71 6.70
C SER A 194 -9.88 16.76 7.01
N SER A 195 -8.64 16.34 7.20
CA SER A 195 -7.51 17.24 7.50
C SER A 195 -6.29 17.04 6.62
N GLY A 196 -6.38 16.17 5.60
CA GLY A 196 -5.26 15.78 4.75
C GLY A 196 -4.86 16.84 3.71
N PRO A 197 -3.86 16.51 2.85
CA PRO A 197 -3.28 17.44 1.90
C PRO A 197 -4.24 17.90 0.78
N TYR A 198 -5.28 17.12 0.51
CA TYR A 198 -6.30 17.45 -0.48
C TYR A 198 -7.69 17.53 0.14
N LEU A 199 -8.51 18.42 -0.45
CA LEU A 199 -9.94 18.44 -0.17
C LEU A 199 -10.61 17.17 -0.70
N PRO A 200 -11.66 16.66 -0.03
CA PRO A 200 -12.43 15.53 -0.51
C PRO A 200 -13.03 15.83 -1.89
N PRO A 201 -12.69 15.05 -2.94
CA PRO A 201 -13.31 15.21 -4.25
C PRO A 201 -14.74 14.67 -4.29
N ASP A 202 -15.55 15.21 -5.20
CA ASP A 202 -16.85 14.63 -5.54
C ASP A 202 -16.67 13.25 -6.17
N ARG A 203 -17.40 12.26 -5.66
CA ARG A 203 -17.36 10.86 -6.10
C ARG A 203 -18.41 10.48 -7.15
N SER A 204 -19.27 11.40 -7.54
CA SER A 204 -20.37 11.12 -8.46
C SER A 204 -19.90 10.74 -9.88
N LEU A 205 -18.61 10.95 -10.18
CA LEU A 205 -18.02 10.76 -11.51
C LEU A 205 -16.82 9.79 -11.45
N ASP A 206 -16.51 9.17 -12.60
CA ASP A 206 -15.27 8.39 -12.79
C ASP A 206 -14.01 9.30 -12.83
N THR A 207 -14.18 10.61 -12.65
CA THR A 207 -13.11 11.60 -12.56
C THR A 207 -13.19 12.31 -11.22
N LEU A 208 -12.13 12.18 -10.43
CA LEU A 208 -11.99 12.81 -9.12
C LEU A 208 -11.01 13.97 -9.24
N VAL A 209 -11.40 15.17 -8.85
CA VAL A 209 -10.53 16.36 -8.81
C VAL A 209 -10.09 16.60 -7.37
N PHE A 210 -8.85 16.28 -7.08
CA PHE A 210 -8.22 16.48 -5.79
C PHE A 210 -7.63 17.91 -5.74
N ALA A 211 -8.40 18.85 -5.21
CA ALA A 211 -7.94 20.22 -4.99
C ALA A 211 -7.08 20.31 -3.73
N LYS A 212 -6.01 21.10 -3.75
CA LYS A 212 -5.15 21.34 -2.59
C LYS A 212 -5.96 21.87 -1.41
N ASN A 213 -5.78 21.27 -0.23
CA ASN A 213 -6.38 21.78 0.99
C ASN A 213 -5.60 23.00 1.51
N PRO A 214 -6.17 24.21 1.50
CA PRO A 214 -5.47 25.42 1.95
C PRO A 214 -5.21 25.45 3.46
N ARG A 215 -5.92 24.61 4.23
CA ARG A 215 -5.74 24.50 5.70
C ARG A 215 -4.67 23.49 6.07
N TYR A 216 -4.22 22.67 5.13
CA TYR A 216 -3.21 21.66 5.41
C TYR A 216 -1.83 22.28 5.63
N THR A 217 -1.21 21.96 6.76
CA THR A 217 0.13 22.44 7.12
C THR A 217 1.09 21.29 7.49
N GLY A 218 0.74 20.06 7.08
CA GLY A 218 1.55 18.86 7.32
C GLY A 218 2.71 18.71 6.33
N PRO A 219 3.50 17.61 6.46
CA PRO A 219 4.68 17.38 5.64
C PRO A 219 4.38 16.95 4.19
N MET A 220 3.15 16.54 3.88
CA MET A 220 2.74 16.03 2.58
C MET A 220 2.02 17.10 1.75
N PHE A 221 2.59 18.30 1.67
CA PHE A 221 1.96 19.41 0.94
C PHE A 221 2.05 19.25 -0.58
N SER A 222 0.96 19.55 -1.28
CA SER A 222 0.96 19.57 -2.74
C SER A 222 1.59 20.84 -3.30
N ARG A 223 2.45 20.68 -4.31
CA ARG A 223 2.97 21.83 -5.11
C ARG A 223 1.99 22.26 -6.20
N ARG A 224 1.02 21.41 -6.55
CA ARG A 224 0.00 21.71 -7.55
C ARG A 224 -1.32 22.12 -6.89
N PRO A 225 -2.06 23.05 -7.52
CA PRO A 225 -3.37 23.45 -7.01
C PRO A 225 -4.37 22.28 -7.04
N GLU A 226 -4.24 21.39 -8.03
CA GLU A 226 -5.12 20.24 -8.18
C GLU A 226 -4.44 19.08 -8.93
N VAL A 227 -4.95 17.87 -8.71
CA VAL A 227 -4.61 16.64 -9.46
C VAL A 227 -5.91 15.97 -9.87
N VAL A 228 -6.00 15.55 -11.12
CA VAL A 228 -7.16 14.86 -11.67
C VAL A 228 -6.91 13.36 -11.68
N VAL A 229 -7.78 12.57 -11.07
CA VAL A 229 -7.70 11.09 -11.09
C VAL A 229 -8.87 10.57 -11.91
N LYS A 230 -8.57 9.81 -12.96
CA LYS A 230 -9.56 9.16 -13.82
C LYS A 230 -9.58 7.65 -13.57
N THR A 231 -10.75 7.13 -13.23
CA THR A 231 -10.95 5.71 -13.03
C THR A 231 -11.45 5.05 -14.31
N PHE A 232 -10.74 4.03 -14.77
CA PHE A 232 -11.08 3.29 -15.98
C PHE A 232 -11.65 1.92 -15.62
N SER A 233 -12.75 1.55 -16.26
CA SER A 233 -13.40 0.25 -16.04
C SER A 233 -12.66 -0.92 -16.70
N SER A 234 -11.70 -0.62 -17.60
CA SER A 234 -10.86 -1.64 -18.24
C SER A 234 -9.49 -1.09 -18.65
N PRO A 235 -8.47 -1.94 -18.73
CA PRO A 235 -7.16 -1.58 -19.29
C PRO A 235 -7.23 -1.03 -20.71
N ALA A 236 -8.10 -1.57 -21.55
CA ALA A 236 -8.24 -1.12 -22.93
C ALA A 236 -8.73 0.33 -23.05
N LEU A 237 -9.62 0.77 -22.17
CA LEU A 237 -10.06 2.16 -22.11
C LEU A 237 -8.94 3.07 -21.59
N MET A 238 -8.18 2.62 -20.60
CA MET A 238 -7.02 3.32 -20.10
C MET A 238 -5.95 3.46 -21.19
N ASP A 239 -5.66 2.40 -21.95
CA ASP A 239 -4.69 2.44 -23.04
C ASP A 239 -5.07 3.44 -24.14
N ARG A 240 -6.36 3.58 -24.45
CA ARG A 240 -6.84 4.64 -25.38
C ARG A 240 -6.58 6.04 -24.83
N ALA A 241 -6.81 6.26 -23.53
CA ALA A 241 -6.55 7.56 -22.90
C ALA A 241 -5.04 7.89 -22.91
N VAL A 242 -4.19 6.89 -22.73
CA VAL A 242 -2.73 7.02 -22.89
C VAL A 242 -2.38 7.36 -24.34
N ALA A 243 -2.93 6.64 -25.31
CA ALA A 243 -2.66 6.85 -26.73
C ALA A 243 -3.03 8.27 -27.20
N THR A 244 -4.08 8.85 -26.62
CA THR A 244 -4.52 10.22 -26.92
C THR A 244 -3.82 11.31 -26.08
N GLY A 245 -2.88 10.93 -25.21
CA GLY A 245 -2.14 11.89 -24.36
C GLY A 245 -3.01 12.61 -23.31
N THR A 246 -4.13 12.01 -22.91
CA THR A 246 -5.06 12.61 -21.93
C THR A 246 -4.78 12.21 -20.49
N VAL A 247 -3.72 11.44 -20.25
CA VAL A 247 -3.23 11.03 -18.94
C VAL A 247 -1.71 11.16 -18.86
N ASP A 248 -1.21 11.49 -17.69
CA ASP A 248 0.21 11.78 -17.44
C ASP A 248 0.90 10.73 -16.59
N LEU A 249 0.13 10.06 -15.74
CA LEU A 249 0.56 8.98 -14.89
C LEU A 249 -0.42 7.82 -15.02
N VAL A 250 0.08 6.63 -15.28
CA VAL A 250 -0.71 5.39 -15.36
C VAL A 250 -0.33 4.54 -14.16
N TRP A 251 -1.18 4.54 -13.14
CA TRP A 251 -0.98 3.74 -11.94
C TRP A 251 -1.61 2.37 -12.11
N ARG A 252 -0.83 1.43 -12.64
CA ARG A 252 -1.24 0.05 -12.81
C ARG A 252 -0.03 -0.89 -12.73
N GLY A 253 -0.26 -2.13 -12.30
CA GLY A 253 0.71 -3.20 -12.45
C GLY A 253 0.63 -3.85 -13.84
N GLY A 254 1.71 -4.45 -14.31
CA GLY A 254 1.71 -5.34 -15.46
C GLY A 254 2.15 -4.71 -16.79
N THR A 255 1.41 -4.99 -17.86
CA THR A 255 1.81 -4.70 -19.24
C THR A 255 1.87 -3.20 -19.55
N PRO A 256 2.90 -2.72 -20.27
CA PRO A 256 2.97 -1.34 -20.72
C PRO A 256 1.75 -0.95 -21.56
N PRO A 257 1.33 0.32 -21.53
CA PRO A 257 0.31 0.82 -22.44
C PRO A 257 0.73 0.58 -23.90
N LYS A 258 -0.17 0.02 -24.70
CA LYS A 258 0.05 -0.17 -26.11
C LYS A 258 -0.20 1.13 -26.87
N ASP A 259 0.57 1.35 -27.94
CA ASP A 259 0.34 2.42 -28.92
C ASP A 259 0.30 3.85 -28.33
N SER A 260 1.09 4.12 -27.29
CA SER A 260 1.19 5.45 -26.72
C SER A 260 1.87 6.41 -27.69
N THR A 261 1.22 7.54 -28.01
CA THR A 261 1.81 8.66 -28.77
C THR A 261 2.84 9.41 -27.94
N ILE A 262 2.82 9.25 -26.62
CA ILE A 262 3.80 9.79 -25.70
C ILE A 262 4.68 8.65 -25.22
N ASN A 263 6.00 8.81 -25.31
CA ASN A 263 6.95 7.85 -24.78
C ASN A 263 6.96 7.89 -23.25
N LEU A 264 6.00 7.20 -22.61
CA LEU A 264 5.91 7.13 -21.16
C LEU A 264 7.12 6.40 -20.58
N LEU A 265 7.68 6.92 -19.50
CA LEU A 265 8.79 6.30 -18.78
C LEU A 265 8.26 5.29 -17.76
N PRO A 266 8.78 4.06 -17.75
CA PRO A 266 8.46 3.09 -16.72
C PRO A 266 9.16 3.44 -15.40
N GLU A 267 8.44 3.24 -14.30
CA GLU A 267 8.98 3.26 -12.95
C GLU A 267 8.63 1.95 -12.28
N VAL A 268 9.63 1.31 -11.69
CA VAL A 268 9.49 -0.03 -11.10
C VAL A 268 9.50 0.07 -9.58
N LEU A 269 8.51 -0.57 -8.96
CA LEU A 269 8.39 -0.78 -7.52
C LEU A 269 8.70 -2.25 -7.22
N PRO A 270 9.91 -2.56 -6.74
CA PRO A 270 10.32 -3.94 -6.53
C PRO A 270 9.40 -4.65 -5.53
N GLY A 271 8.91 -5.83 -5.91
CA GLY A 271 8.13 -6.70 -5.05
C GLY A 271 6.80 -6.14 -4.55
N ALA A 272 6.27 -5.08 -5.18
CA ALA A 272 5.10 -4.36 -4.69
C ALA A 272 3.78 -5.13 -4.91
N ASP A 273 3.71 -5.99 -5.91
CA ASP A 273 2.51 -6.75 -6.25
C ASP A 273 2.56 -8.14 -5.61
N VAL A 274 1.85 -8.29 -4.50
CA VAL A 274 1.73 -9.56 -3.77
C VAL A 274 0.33 -10.12 -3.96
N SER A 275 0.23 -11.43 -4.20
CA SER A 275 -1.05 -12.13 -4.26
C SER A 275 -1.09 -13.35 -3.35
N ARG A 276 -2.27 -13.58 -2.78
CA ARG A 276 -2.57 -14.70 -1.86
C ARG A 276 -3.93 -15.29 -2.21
N LEU A 277 -4.10 -16.57 -1.93
CA LEU A 277 -5.42 -17.20 -1.98
C LEU A 277 -5.86 -17.48 -0.54
N ILE A 278 -6.98 -16.92 -0.14
CA ILE A 278 -7.48 -16.94 1.24
C ILE A 278 -8.77 -17.76 1.28
N TRP A 279 -8.86 -18.72 2.20
CA TRP A 279 -10.11 -19.37 2.53
C TRP A 279 -11.03 -18.40 3.26
N ASN A 280 -12.21 -18.16 2.70
CA ASN A 280 -13.21 -17.33 3.37
C ASN A 280 -13.53 -17.89 4.76
N PRO A 281 -13.42 -17.11 5.84
CA PRO A 281 -13.75 -17.57 7.18
C PRO A 281 -15.17 -18.12 7.32
N LYS A 282 -16.09 -17.65 6.49
CA LYS A 282 -17.51 -18.08 6.47
C LYS A 282 -17.78 -19.31 5.61
N SER A 283 -16.78 -19.78 4.84
CA SER A 283 -16.98 -20.97 3.99
C SER A 283 -17.19 -22.24 4.85
N PRO A 284 -18.26 -23.01 4.62
CA PRO A 284 -18.47 -24.28 5.28
C PRO A 284 -17.41 -25.32 4.90
N ARG A 285 -16.71 -25.12 3.78
CA ARG A 285 -15.63 -26.01 3.29
C ARG A 285 -14.29 -25.76 3.99
N ARG A 286 -14.15 -24.62 4.65
CA ARG A 286 -12.87 -24.22 5.31
C ARG A 286 -12.40 -25.20 6.38
N GLY A 287 -13.31 -25.95 7.01
CA GLY A 287 -12.97 -26.98 8.00
C GLY A 287 -12.29 -28.24 7.43
N ASP A 288 -12.46 -28.53 6.12
CA ASP A 288 -11.93 -29.72 5.46
C ASP A 288 -10.41 -29.60 5.21
N ALA A 289 -9.61 -30.24 6.07
CA ALA A 289 -8.15 -30.21 5.99
C ALA A 289 -7.62 -30.86 4.71
N ALA A 290 -8.25 -31.95 4.23
CA ALA A 290 -7.82 -32.63 3.01
C ALA A 290 -8.07 -31.76 1.78
N LEU A 291 -9.22 -31.08 1.73
CA LEU A 291 -9.54 -30.15 0.66
C LEU A 291 -8.61 -28.93 0.66
N ARG A 292 -8.30 -28.35 1.83
CA ARG A 292 -7.33 -27.24 1.92
C ARG A 292 -5.94 -27.67 1.42
N GLY A 293 -5.47 -28.87 1.80
CA GLY A 293 -4.22 -29.43 1.30
C GLY A 293 -4.22 -29.56 -0.22
N ARG A 294 -5.29 -30.10 -0.81
CA ARG A 294 -5.44 -30.24 -2.27
C ARG A 294 -5.44 -28.88 -2.97
N VAL A 295 -6.13 -27.85 -2.43
CA VAL A 295 -6.11 -26.50 -2.98
C VAL A 295 -4.70 -25.92 -2.95
N LYS A 296 -3.98 -26.08 -1.82
CA LYS A 296 -2.57 -25.67 -1.67
C LYS A 296 -1.69 -26.31 -2.75
N ASP A 297 -1.80 -27.60 -2.94
CA ASP A 297 -0.96 -28.34 -3.88
C ASP A 297 -1.34 -28.03 -5.34
N SER A 298 -2.65 -27.93 -5.64
CA SER A 298 -3.14 -27.56 -6.96
C SER A 298 -2.65 -26.18 -7.44
N THR A 299 -2.50 -25.23 -6.53
CA THR A 299 -2.02 -23.88 -6.85
C THR A 299 -0.50 -23.73 -6.74
N GLY A 300 0.21 -24.82 -6.43
CA GLY A 300 1.66 -24.82 -6.23
C GLY A 300 2.47 -24.37 -7.46
N SER A 301 2.01 -24.73 -8.67
CA SER A 301 2.66 -24.30 -9.92
C SER A 301 2.56 -22.80 -10.21
N LEU A 302 1.63 -22.09 -9.55
CA LEU A 302 1.49 -20.64 -9.66
C LEU A 302 2.36 -19.89 -8.64
N ARG A 303 2.95 -20.62 -7.68
CA ARG A 303 3.63 -20.03 -6.54
C ARG A 303 5.03 -19.58 -6.92
N THR A 304 5.28 -18.27 -6.79
CA THR A 304 6.60 -17.65 -6.84
C THR A 304 6.99 -17.01 -5.50
N LEU A 305 6.02 -16.88 -4.58
CA LEU A 305 6.21 -16.46 -3.20
C LEU A 305 6.02 -17.67 -2.28
N HIS A 306 7.06 -18.07 -1.57
CA HIS A 306 7.06 -19.25 -0.69
C HIS A 306 6.87 -18.93 0.79
N SER A 307 6.51 -17.70 1.11
CA SER A 307 6.35 -17.14 2.45
C SER A 307 5.04 -16.37 2.54
N LEU A 308 4.38 -16.35 3.70
CA LEU A 308 3.26 -15.42 3.95
C LEU A 308 3.74 -13.98 4.11
N ILE A 309 4.97 -13.79 4.57
CA ILE A 309 5.61 -12.48 4.67
C ILE A 309 6.44 -12.30 3.40
N PRO A 310 6.18 -11.27 2.58
CA PRO A 310 6.91 -11.05 1.33
C PRO A 310 8.41 -10.83 1.53
N ALA A 311 9.19 -11.15 0.51
CA ALA A 311 10.60 -10.81 0.46
C ALA A 311 10.80 -9.29 0.63
N GLY A 312 11.80 -8.90 1.40
CA GLY A 312 12.05 -7.49 1.76
C GLY A 312 11.37 -7.03 3.05
N ILE A 313 10.44 -7.81 3.59
CA ILE A 313 9.87 -7.59 4.93
C ILE A 313 10.62 -8.48 5.93
N PRO A 314 10.95 -7.99 7.15
CA PRO A 314 11.60 -8.80 8.17
C PRO A 314 10.87 -10.12 8.44
N PHE A 315 11.64 -11.17 8.72
CA PHE A 315 11.16 -12.50 9.07
C PHE A 315 10.46 -13.28 7.93
N ALA A 316 10.63 -12.88 6.66
CA ALA A 316 10.22 -13.72 5.54
C ALA A 316 10.94 -15.08 5.59
N ALA A 317 10.19 -16.17 5.46
CA ALA A 317 10.75 -17.53 5.53
C ALA A 317 10.01 -18.47 4.57
N ASP A 318 10.77 -19.25 3.80
CA ASP A 318 10.25 -20.20 2.82
C ASP A 318 9.63 -21.42 3.50
N THR A 319 8.36 -21.32 3.86
CA THR A 319 7.60 -22.38 4.54
C THR A 319 6.59 -23.08 3.63
N PHE A 320 6.28 -22.47 2.47
CA PHE A 320 5.43 -23.06 1.44
C PHE A 320 6.32 -23.62 0.32
N ALA A 321 6.88 -24.78 0.50
CA ALA A 321 7.70 -25.44 -0.53
C ALA A 321 6.97 -25.59 -1.87
N THR A 322 7.74 -25.74 -2.95
CA THR A 322 7.20 -26.09 -4.27
C THR A 322 6.36 -27.36 -4.16
N ALA A 323 5.12 -27.31 -4.62
CA ALA A 323 4.18 -28.40 -4.43
C ALA A 323 4.67 -29.71 -4.99
N ALA A 324 4.52 -30.77 -4.22
CA ALA A 324 4.39 -32.11 -4.77
C ALA A 324 3.14 -32.19 -5.67
N ALA A 325 3.09 -33.15 -6.57
CA ALA A 325 1.86 -33.36 -7.35
C ALA A 325 0.67 -33.51 -6.38
N PRO A 326 -0.46 -32.83 -6.65
CA PRO A 326 -1.61 -32.90 -5.76
C PRO A 326 -2.06 -34.35 -5.55
N ALA A 327 -2.33 -34.71 -4.31
CA ALA A 327 -2.89 -36.03 -4.01
C ALA A 327 -4.25 -36.22 -4.72
N PRO A 328 -4.51 -37.34 -5.36
CA PRO A 328 -5.83 -37.64 -5.91
C PRO A 328 -6.88 -37.60 -4.79
N GLY A 329 -8.06 -37.08 -5.09
CA GLY A 329 -9.15 -36.98 -4.11
C GLY A 329 -10.51 -36.87 -4.82
N PRO A 330 -11.61 -36.96 -4.08
CA PRO A 330 -12.95 -36.89 -4.65
C PRO A 330 -13.15 -35.56 -5.38
N ALA A 331 -13.99 -35.57 -6.40
CA ALA A 331 -14.39 -34.33 -7.08
C ALA A 331 -14.96 -33.35 -6.06
N ALA A 332 -14.54 -32.08 -6.15
CA ALA A 332 -14.99 -31.04 -5.27
C ALA A 332 -15.46 -29.81 -6.07
N GLU A 333 -16.44 -29.10 -5.52
CA GLU A 333 -16.90 -27.82 -6.08
C GLU A 333 -16.64 -26.72 -5.06
N LEU A 334 -16.08 -25.60 -5.55
CA LEU A 334 -15.79 -24.41 -4.78
C LEU A 334 -16.20 -23.16 -5.55
N THR A 335 -16.46 -22.10 -4.85
CA THR A 335 -16.64 -20.76 -5.41
C THR A 335 -15.38 -19.93 -5.19
N LEU A 336 -14.96 -19.17 -6.21
CA LEU A 336 -13.75 -18.36 -6.22
C LEU A 336 -14.10 -16.91 -6.57
N ALA A 337 -13.65 -15.97 -5.78
CA ALA A 337 -13.81 -14.54 -6.07
C ALA A 337 -12.47 -13.81 -5.95
N GLN A 338 -12.43 -12.55 -6.36
CA GLN A 338 -11.30 -11.64 -6.15
C GLN A 338 -11.67 -10.54 -5.16
N SER A 339 -10.74 -10.15 -4.28
CA SER A 339 -10.96 -9.05 -3.32
C SER A 339 -10.95 -7.68 -3.98
N SER A 340 -10.23 -7.54 -5.11
CA SER A 340 -10.10 -6.30 -5.87
C SER A 340 -10.09 -6.60 -7.37
N ASN A 341 -10.51 -5.64 -8.19
CA ASN A 341 -10.54 -5.76 -9.65
C ASN A 341 -9.34 -5.06 -10.29
N ASN A 342 -8.13 -5.31 -9.77
CA ASN A 342 -6.89 -4.81 -10.35
C ASN A 342 -6.34 -5.75 -11.45
N ASP A 343 -5.30 -5.32 -12.16
CA ASP A 343 -4.71 -6.10 -13.25
C ASP A 343 -4.16 -7.45 -12.77
N LEU A 344 -3.53 -7.48 -11.58
CA LEU A 344 -2.99 -8.70 -10.98
C LEU A 344 -4.08 -9.73 -10.71
N SER A 345 -5.22 -9.30 -10.14
CA SER A 345 -6.36 -10.17 -9.88
C SER A 345 -6.94 -10.73 -11.18
N ARG A 346 -7.14 -9.87 -12.19
CA ARG A 346 -7.69 -10.29 -13.49
C ARG A 346 -6.81 -11.30 -14.21
N ASP A 347 -5.49 -11.16 -14.10
CA ASP A 347 -4.53 -12.10 -14.68
C ASP A 347 -4.51 -13.45 -13.95
N LEU A 348 -4.55 -13.42 -12.62
CA LEU A 348 -4.37 -14.62 -11.80
C LEU A 348 -5.65 -15.44 -11.63
N LEU A 349 -6.82 -14.79 -11.55
CA LEU A 349 -8.09 -15.48 -11.27
C LEU A 349 -8.35 -16.65 -12.23
N PRO A 350 -8.23 -16.49 -13.58
CA PRO A 350 -8.39 -17.60 -14.50
C PRO A 350 -7.30 -18.68 -14.37
N GLN A 351 -6.09 -18.30 -13.93
CA GLN A 351 -5.00 -19.25 -13.73
C GLN A 351 -5.27 -20.13 -12.51
N VAL A 352 -5.71 -19.52 -11.39
CA VAL A 352 -6.12 -20.27 -10.19
C VAL A 352 -7.27 -21.22 -10.52
N GLN A 353 -8.30 -20.74 -11.24
CA GLN A 353 -9.43 -21.58 -11.67
C GLN A 353 -8.97 -22.79 -12.47
N ARG A 354 -8.11 -22.61 -13.48
CA ARG A 354 -7.56 -23.72 -14.30
C ARG A 354 -6.71 -24.68 -13.46
N ALA A 355 -5.88 -24.17 -12.56
CA ALA A 355 -5.03 -25.00 -11.70
C ALA A 355 -5.87 -25.89 -10.76
N LEU A 356 -6.94 -25.38 -10.20
CA LEU A 356 -7.91 -26.14 -9.39
C LEU A 356 -8.61 -27.20 -10.24
N GLN A 357 -9.12 -26.82 -11.42
CA GLN A 357 -9.85 -27.71 -12.32
C GLN A 357 -8.99 -28.88 -12.82
N ALA A 358 -7.72 -28.62 -13.13
CA ALA A 358 -6.78 -29.68 -13.55
C ALA A 358 -6.57 -30.76 -12.49
N ASN A 359 -6.93 -30.48 -11.22
CA ASN A 359 -6.79 -31.38 -10.08
C ASN A 359 -8.14 -31.83 -9.49
N GLY A 360 -9.20 -31.80 -10.32
CA GLY A 360 -10.51 -32.30 -9.95
C GLY A 360 -11.29 -31.42 -8.96
N ILE A 361 -10.92 -30.12 -8.86
CA ILE A 361 -11.65 -29.14 -8.07
C ILE A 361 -12.29 -28.14 -9.01
N ARG A 362 -13.60 -28.23 -9.22
CA ARG A 362 -14.37 -27.30 -10.05
C ARG A 362 -14.54 -25.99 -9.30
N ALA A 363 -13.95 -24.91 -9.79
CA ALA A 363 -14.10 -23.58 -9.23
C ALA A 363 -15.01 -22.71 -10.12
N THR A 364 -16.09 -22.17 -9.57
CA THR A 364 -16.99 -21.21 -10.23
C THR A 364 -16.73 -19.82 -9.73
N ILE A 365 -16.76 -18.82 -10.60
CA ILE A 365 -16.49 -17.42 -10.20
C ILE A 365 -17.75 -16.84 -9.54
N ALA A 366 -17.58 -16.36 -8.30
CA ALA A 366 -18.61 -15.62 -7.57
C ALA A 366 -18.38 -14.11 -7.74
N PRO A 367 -19.45 -13.32 -7.96
CA PRO A 367 -19.33 -11.86 -8.07
C PRO A 367 -19.05 -11.17 -6.73
N ASP A 368 -19.47 -11.77 -5.63
CA ASP A 368 -19.32 -11.25 -4.28
C ASP A 368 -18.30 -12.09 -3.48
N PRO A 369 -17.14 -11.51 -3.08
CA PRO A 369 -16.15 -12.22 -2.28
C PRO A 369 -16.68 -12.76 -0.95
N SER A 370 -17.68 -12.10 -0.36
CA SER A 370 -18.27 -12.52 0.91
C SER A 370 -19.02 -13.87 0.83
N GLN A 371 -19.41 -14.27 -0.38
CA GLN A 371 -20.13 -15.51 -0.68
C GLN A 371 -19.21 -16.61 -1.29
N ALA A 372 -17.97 -16.28 -1.55
CA ALA A 372 -17.03 -17.25 -2.13
C ALA A 372 -16.39 -18.15 -1.05
N ASP A 373 -15.98 -19.36 -1.45
CA ASP A 373 -15.17 -20.23 -0.60
C ASP A 373 -13.72 -19.79 -0.54
N LEU A 374 -13.21 -19.34 -1.70
CA LEU A 374 -11.83 -18.87 -1.87
C LEU A 374 -11.83 -17.43 -2.38
N ILE A 375 -10.96 -16.61 -1.81
CA ILE A 375 -10.79 -15.21 -2.20
C ILE A 375 -9.35 -15.04 -2.70
N LEU A 376 -9.21 -14.67 -3.97
CA LEU A 376 -7.94 -14.19 -4.52
C LEU A 376 -7.72 -12.76 -4.05
N ASP A 377 -6.81 -12.59 -3.13
CA ASP A 377 -6.36 -11.31 -2.61
C ASP A 377 -5.09 -10.89 -3.36
N ALA A 378 -5.19 -9.83 -4.13
CA ALA A 378 -4.10 -9.28 -4.92
C ALA A 378 -3.92 -7.81 -4.59
N GLY A 379 -3.03 -7.54 -3.66
CA GLY A 379 -2.78 -6.19 -3.14
C GLY A 379 -1.84 -6.20 -1.95
N GLY A 380 -1.56 -5.00 -1.46
CA GLY A 380 -0.78 -4.82 -0.25
C GLY A 380 -1.62 -4.97 1.02
N VAL A 381 -0.95 -5.02 2.14
CA VAL A 381 -1.56 -4.89 3.47
C VAL A 381 -1.55 -3.43 3.93
N THR A 382 -2.31 -3.13 4.97
CA THR A 382 -2.44 -1.76 5.51
C THR A 382 -1.15 -1.19 6.10
N THR A 383 -0.21 -2.06 6.48
CA THR A 383 1.15 -1.68 6.92
C THR A 383 2.16 -2.73 6.47
N SER A 384 3.43 -2.34 6.29
CA SER A 384 4.51 -3.25 5.87
C SER A 384 5.19 -3.93 7.07
N THR A 385 4.40 -4.56 7.95
CA THR A 385 4.92 -5.29 9.12
C THR A 385 4.64 -6.79 9.03
N PRO A 386 5.45 -7.65 9.65
CA PRO A 386 5.17 -9.08 9.73
C PRO A 386 3.77 -9.40 10.27
N VAL A 387 3.33 -8.68 11.31
CA VAL A 387 2.01 -8.88 11.93
C VAL A 387 0.89 -8.60 10.93
N ALA A 388 1.00 -7.53 10.13
CA ALA A 388 0.01 -7.18 9.12
C ALA A 388 -0.04 -8.21 7.98
N TRP A 389 1.11 -8.72 7.52
CA TRP A 389 1.15 -9.75 6.49
C TRP A 389 0.56 -11.09 6.96
N LEU A 390 0.65 -11.38 8.25
CA LEU A 390 0.06 -12.56 8.88
C LEU A 390 -1.42 -12.38 9.26
N GLN A 391 -1.99 -11.17 9.15
CA GLN A 391 -3.34 -10.83 9.64
C GLN A 391 -4.41 -11.79 9.12
N ALA A 392 -4.45 -12.07 7.84
CA ALA A 392 -5.45 -12.96 7.24
C ALA A 392 -5.44 -14.38 7.84
N TRP A 393 -4.31 -14.82 8.42
CA TRP A 393 -4.19 -16.10 9.10
C TRP A 393 -4.62 -16.01 10.56
N TRP A 394 -4.12 -15.02 11.32
CA TRP A 394 -4.35 -14.97 12.77
C TRP A 394 -5.71 -14.37 13.16
N GLU A 395 -6.28 -13.51 12.35
CA GLU A 395 -7.61 -12.90 12.60
C GLU A 395 -8.75 -13.93 12.57
N HIS A 396 -8.54 -15.00 11.80
CA HIS A 396 -9.52 -16.07 11.62
C HIS A 396 -8.89 -17.44 11.82
N PRO A 397 -8.54 -17.83 13.05
CA PRO A 397 -7.96 -19.14 13.33
C PRO A 397 -8.93 -20.27 12.96
N LEU A 398 -8.39 -21.47 12.74
CA LEU A 398 -9.21 -22.68 12.63
C LEU A 398 -9.82 -23.02 13.99
N PRO A 399 -11.02 -23.66 14.01
CA PRO A 399 -11.64 -24.10 15.25
C PRO A 399 -10.69 -24.94 16.12
N GLY A 400 -10.58 -24.57 17.39
CA GLY A 400 -9.69 -25.20 18.36
C GLY A 400 -8.24 -24.70 18.35
N GLN A 401 -7.88 -23.77 17.45
CA GLN A 401 -6.55 -23.18 17.38
C GLN A 401 -6.49 -21.73 17.92
N GLU A 402 -7.61 -21.19 18.38
CA GLU A 402 -7.75 -19.78 18.76
C GLU A 402 -6.71 -19.37 19.82
N ARG A 403 -6.58 -20.17 20.88
CA ARG A 403 -5.63 -19.89 21.97
C ARG A 403 -4.19 -19.91 21.46
N ARG A 404 -3.79 -20.94 20.71
CA ARG A 404 -2.43 -21.08 20.19
C ARG A 404 -2.09 -19.93 19.23
N THR A 405 -3.02 -19.56 18.34
CA THR A 405 -2.83 -18.46 17.40
C THR A 405 -2.64 -17.15 18.16
N SER A 406 -3.49 -16.89 19.16
CA SER A 406 -3.37 -15.70 20.01
C SER A 406 -2.03 -15.65 20.77
N GLU A 407 -1.59 -16.76 21.36
CA GLU A 407 -0.29 -16.88 22.06
C GLU A 407 0.89 -16.57 21.12
N LEU A 408 0.87 -17.09 19.89
CA LEU A 408 1.93 -16.86 18.91
C LEU A 408 1.98 -15.40 18.44
N ILE A 409 0.83 -14.80 18.13
CA ILE A 409 0.78 -13.38 17.72
C ILE A 409 1.16 -12.48 18.88
N HIS A 410 0.72 -12.80 20.11
CA HIS A 410 1.13 -12.07 21.29
C HIS A 410 2.66 -12.12 21.46
N ALA A 411 3.27 -13.30 21.39
CA ALA A 411 4.72 -13.44 21.49
C ALA A 411 5.48 -12.68 20.39
N LEU A 412 4.99 -12.70 19.14
CA LEU A 412 5.59 -11.93 18.04
C LEU A 412 5.57 -10.40 18.32
N ARG A 413 4.54 -9.91 19.00
CA ARG A 413 4.35 -8.47 19.28
C ARG A 413 5.09 -8.01 20.53
N THR A 414 5.24 -8.88 21.52
CA THR A 414 5.75 -8.53 22.86
C THR A 414 7.20 -8.90 23.11
N ASP A 415 7.77 -9.85 22.37
CA ASP A 415 9.16 -10.26 22.56
C ASP A 415 10.12 -9.08 22.24
N PRO A 416 10.94 -8.62 23.20
CA PRO A 416 11.86 -7.51 22.98
C PRO A 416 13.03 -7.90 22.07
N SER A 417 13.35 -9.19 21.98
CA SER A 417 14.48 -9.67 21.20
C SER A 417 14.14 -9.86 19.72
N LEU A 418 15.06 -9.48 18.83
CA LEU A 418 14.90 -9.72 17.40
C LEU A 418 14.85 -11.22 17.09
N GLU A 419 15.73 -12.00 17.72
CA GLU A 419 15.83 -13.46 17.56
C GLU A 419 14.53 -14.17 17.98
N GLY A 420 13.96 -13.80 19.13
CA GLY A 420 12.70 -14.38 19.61
C GLY A 420 11.54 -14.09 18.67
N ARG A 421 11.44 -12.87 18.15
CA ARG A 421 10.43 -12.51 17.15
C ARG A 421 10.62 -13.26 15.83
N GLU A 422 11.85 -13.42 15.36
CA GLU A 422 12.17 -14.19 14.15
C GLU A 422 11.76 -15.65 14.30
N LYS A 423 12.13 -16.29 15.41
CA LYS A 423 11.74 -17.66 15.74
C LYS A 423 10.22 -17.83 15.81
N THR A 424 9.54 -16.87 16.43
CA THR A 424 8.07 -16.89 16.54
C THR A 424 7.43 -16.71 15.17
N ALA A 425 7.91 -15.78 14.35
CA ALA A 425 7.41 -15.56 12.98
C ALA A 425 7.61 -16.80 12.09
N LEU A 426 8.74 -17.49 12.21
CA LEU A 426 8.99 -18.77 11.54
C LEU A 426 7.98 -19.84 11.98
N THR A 427 7.76 -19.97 13.28
CA THR A 427 6.79 -20.93 13.84
C THR A 427 5.37 -20.67 13.32
N ILE A 428 4.96 -19.39 13.26
CA ILE A 428 3.67 -18.97 12.69
C ILE A 428 3.57 -19.40 11.23
N GLN A 429 4.57 -19.09 10.41
CA GLN A 429 4.55 -19.41 8.98
C GLN A 429 4.55 -20.92 8.71
N GLN A 430 5.25 -21.71 9.52
CA GLN A 430 5.19 -23.17 9.49
C GLN A 430 3.79 -23.69 9.81
N GLN A 431 3.16 -23.15 10.86
CA GLN A 431 1.78 -23.52 11.22
C GLN A 431 0.80 -23.12 10.12
N ALA A 432 0.94 -21.92 9.55
CA ALA A 432 0.10 -21.45 8.45
C ALA A 432 0.22 -22.34 7.19
N ALA A 433 1.40 -22.87 6.91
CA ALA A 433 1.61 -23.81 5.80
C ALA A 433 0.91 -25.16 6.03
N VAL A 434 0.79 -25.61 7.30
CA VAL A 434 -0.02 -26.79 7.68
C VAL A 434 -1.50 -26.47 7.61
N ASP A 435 -1.93 -25.34 8.16
CA ASP A 435 -3.33 -24.91 8.16
C ASP A 435 -3.88 -24.70 6.76
N ALA A 436 -3.05 -24.20 5.86
CA ALA A 436 -3.37 -23.89 4.46
C ALA A 436 -4.63 -23.03 4.29
N THR A 437 -4.90 -22.14 5.25
CA THR A 437 -6.04 -21.19 5.20
C THR A 437 -5.71 -19.92 4.41
N VAL A 438 -4.42 -19.59 4.32
CA VAL A 438 -3.86 -18.51 3.50
C VAL A 438 -2.70 -19.09 2.72
N LEU A 439 -2.74 -18.97 1.41
CA LEU A 439 -1.74 -19.51 0.50
C LEU A 439 -1.03 -18.38 -0.22
N PRO A 440 0.27 -18.19 -0.06
CA PRO A 440 1.01 -17.23 -0.89
C PRO A 440 1.01 -17.73 -2.33
N LEU A 441 0.87 -16.82 -3.29
CA LEU A 441 0.92 -17.16 -4.72
C LEU A 441 2.11 -16.47 -5.38
N THR A 442 2.04 -15.14 -5.57
CA THR A 442 3.09 -14.43 -6.30
C THR A 442 3.56 -13.19 -5.56
N GLN A 443 4.83 -12.86 -5.76
CA GLN A 443 5.38 -11.53 -5.52
C GLN A 443 6.05 -11.07 -6.80
N ARG A 444 5.62 -9.92 -7.32
CA ARG A 444 6.11 -9.34 -8.57
C ARG A 444 6.39 -7.85 -8.40
N ASP A 445 7.23 -7.32 -9.26
CA ASP A 445 7.42 -5.88 -9.35
C ASP A 445 6.15 -5.23 -9.91
N ARG A 446 5.78 -4.08 -9.34
CA ARG A 446 4.75 -3.22 -9.93
C ARG A 446 5.43 -2.22 -10.83
N THR A 447 4.99 -2.10 -12.07
CA THR A 447 5.43 -1.06 -12.97
C THR A 447 4.30 -0.06 -13.18
N PHE A 448 4.59 1.21 -12.98
CA PHE A 448 3.72 2.29 -13.41
C PHE A 448 4.42 3.15 -14.48
N TYR A 449 3.68 3.99 -15.15
CA TYR A 449 4.19 4.74 -16.30
C TYR A 449 3.88 6.21 -16.12
N ARG A 450 4.86 7.08 -16.36
CA ARG A 450 4.71 8.52 -16.24
C ARG A 450 5.15 9.28 -17.49
N HIS A 451 4.58 10.44 -17.70
CA HIS A 451 5.06 11.40 -18.70
C HIS A 451 6.53 11.77 -18.43
N PRO A 452 7.40 11.89 -19.47
CA PRO A 452 8.82 12.21 -19.28
C PRO A 452 9.10 13.48 -18.48
N SER A 453 8.27 14.50 -18.65
CA SER A 453 8.38 15.78 -17.93
C SER A 453 7.80 15.74 -16.50
N LEU A 454 7.03 14.70 -16.17
CA LEU A 454 6.48 14.53 -14.81
C LEU A 454 7.55 13.93 -13.92
N VAL A 455 7.89 14.62 -12.85
CA VAL A 455 8.91 14.18 -11.90
C VAL A 455 8.32 14.04 -10.50
N VAL A 456 8.89 13.12 -9.72
CA VAL A 456 8.65 13.06 -8.29
C VAL A 456 9.70 13.91 -7.61
N ASP A 457 9.26 14.83 -6.76
CA ASP A 457 10.17 15.60 -5.93
C ASP A 457 10.94 14.67 -5.00
N LYS A 458 12.28 14.73 -5.04
CA LYS A 458 13.17 13.86 -4.25
C LYS A 458 13.01 14.09 -2.74
N GLU A 459 12.53 15.25 -2.31
CA GLU A 459 12.20 15.51 -0.92
C GLU A 459 10.98 14.67 -0.45
N PHE A 460 10.10 14.30 -1.38
CA PHE A 460 8.94 13.45 -1.14
C PHE A 460 9.22 11.98 -1.45
N LYS A 461 10.32 11.43 -0.92
CA LYS A 461 10.65 9.99 -1.08
C LYS A 461 9.51 9.04 -0.67
N ASN A 462 8.49 9.56 0.00
CA ASN A 462 7.31 8.82 0.47
C ASN A 462 6.03 9.26 -0.25
N TRP A 463 6.10 9.51 -1.54
CA TRP A 463 4.92 9.69 -2.38
C TRP A 463 4.06 8.41 -2.50
N MET A 464 4.49 7.33 -1.84
CA MET A 464 3.73 6.11 -1.65
C MET A 464 3.44 5.88 -0.18
N GLY A 465 2.21 5.50 0.11
CA GLY A 465 1.75 5.08 1.41
C GLY A 465 1.94 3.58 1.68
N PRO A 466 1.41 3.11 2.80
CA PRO A 466 1.37 1.68 3.13
C PRO A 466 0.77 0.88 1.98
N GLY A 467 1.29 -0.31 1.72
CA GLY A 467 0.81 -1.13 0.62
C GLY A 467 1.01 -0.49 -0.76
N TYR A 468 2.00 0.39 -0.90
CA TYR A 468 2.29 1.13 -2.14
C TYR A 468 1.14 2.02 -2.62
N GLN A 469 0.42 2.66 -1.71
CA GLN A 469 -0.60 3.65 -2.05
C GLN A 469 0.03 4.89 -2.68
N LEU A 470 -0.55 5.36 -3.77
CA LEU A 470 -0.08 6.54 -4.48
C LEU A 470 -0.41 7.82 -3.70
N GLY A 471 0.62 8.59 -3.33
CA GLY A 471 0.48 9.96 -2.84
C GLY A 471 0.46 10.94 -4.02
N LEU A 472 -0.54 11.81 -4.06
CA LEU A 472 -0.71 12.76 -5.16
C LEU A 472 0.17 14.01 -5.00
N TRP A 473 0.72 14.28 -3.82
CA TRP A 473 1.42 15.54 -3.49
C TRP A 473 2.84 15.63 -4.04
N GLY A 474 3.50 14.52 -4.31
CA GLY A 474 4.90 14.51 -4.73
C GLY A 474 5.14 14.75 -6.21
N TRP A 475 4.10 14.91 -7.02
CA TRP A 475 4.20 15.00 -8.47
C TRP A 475 4.22 16.45 -8.97
N THR A 476 5.15 16.76 -9.86
CA THR A 476 5.27 18.07 -10.48
C THR A 476 5.78 17.97 -11.91
N TRP A 477 5.46 18.99 -12.70
CA TRP A 477 6.04 19.17 -14.03
C TRP A 477 7.44 19.76 -13.91
#